data_1426483169798811ed5cd17cf2062518
#
_entry.id   1426483169798811ed5cd17cf2062518
#
_cell.length_a   1.000
_cell.length_b   1.000
_cell.length_c   1.000
_cell.angle_alpha   90.00
_cell.angle_beta   90.00
_cell.angle_gamma   90.00
#
_symmetry.space_group_name_H-M   'P 1'
#
loop_
_entity.id
_entity.type
_entity.pdbx_description
1 polymer ?
#
loop_
_entity_poly.entity_id
_entity_poly.type
_entity_poly.pdbx_seq_one_letter_code
_entity_poly.pdbx_strand_id
1 'polypeptide(L)'
;MVIRNLENKIKLVMIICSLFLVGCIIICISSIWTAKVMVSDAHQKVYVLDGNVPILVQRSTMEETLDVEAKSHVEMFHHYFFTLAPDDKYIKYTMDKAMYLVDETSLAQYNTLKEKGFYSNIMGTSAVFSIFCDSIKFDKEKMEFTYYGRQRIERRTSIMTRELVTAGHLKRVPRTDNNPHGLLITNWRTLLNKDVEQKTKLTY
;
A
#
# COMPACT_ATOMS: atom_id res chain seq x y z
N MET A 1 45.45 56.65 -40.23
CA MET A 1 44.77 55.46 -40.83
C MET A 1 45.07 54.17 -40.10
N VAL A 2 46.26 53.92 -39.57
CA VAL A 2 46.68 52.72 -38.89
C VAL A 2 45.93 52.46 -37.55
N ILE A 3 45.72 53.46 -36.71
CA ILE A 3 45.10 53.44 -35.39
C ILE A 3 43.63 52.96 -35.50
N ARG A 4 42.86 53.51 -36.44
CA ARG A 4 41.46 53.17 -36.69
C ARG A 4 41.28 51.65 -37.15
N ASN A 5 42.28 51.10 -37.81
CA ASN A 5 42.31 49.75 -38.25
C ASN A 5 42.61 48.78 -37.07
N LEU A 6 43.38 49.27 -36.09
CA LEU A 6 43.72 48.52 -34.87
C LEU A 6 42.49 48.40 -33.95
N GLU A 7 41.76 49.48 -33.72
CA GLU A 7 40.53 49.52 -32.92
C GLU A 7 39.45 48.57 -33.48
N ASN A 8 39.27 48.50 -34.79
CA ASN A 8 38.31 47.62 -35.45
C ASN A 8 38.73 46.14 -35.32
N LYS A 9 40.00 45.81 -35.36
CA LYS A 9 40.52 44.48 -35.14
C LYS A 9 40.30 44.01 -33.68
N ILE A 10 40.55 44.90 -32.70
CA ILE A 10 40.30 44.62 -31.29
C ILE A 10 38.79 44.37 -31.02
N LYS A 11 37.92 45.21 -31.58
CA LYS A 11 36.45 45.02 -31.49
C LYS A 11 36.00 43.67 -32.09
N LEU A 12 36.56 43.29 -33.24
CA LEU A 12 36.25 42.03 -33.90
C LEU A 12 36.66 40.85 -33.02
N VAL A 13 37.88 40.88 -32.46
CA VAL A 13 38.38 39.82 -31.55
C VAL A 13 37.50 39.73 -30.29
N MET A 14 37.12 40.87 -29.70
CA MET A 14 36.21 40.85 -28.53
C MET A 14 34.84 40.24 -28.85
N ILE A 15 34.26 40.51 -30.02
CA ILE A 15 33.00 39.92 -30.48
C ILE A 15 33.16 38.41 -30.67
N ILE A 16 34.22 37.96 -31.28
CA ILE A 16 34.49 36.52 -31.48
C ILE A 16 34.65 35.82 -30.13
N CYS A 17 35.42 36.40 -29.19
CA CYS A 17 35.59 35.84 -27.83
C CYS A 17 34.27 35.79 -27.07
N SER A 18 33.44 36.82 -27.17
CA SER A 18 32.13 36.83 -26.49
C SER A 18 31.18 35.77 -27.07
N LEU A 19 31.15 35.63 -28.40
CA LEU A 19 30.38 34.54 -29.05
C LEU A 19 30.82 33.14 -28.62
N PHE A 20 32.16 32.94 -28.55
CA PHE A 20 32.70 31.67 -28.08
C PHE A 20 32.33 31.41 -26.63
N LEU A 21 32.38 32.40 -25.75
CA LEU A 21 32.00 32.29 -24.33
C LEU A 21 30.52 31.92 -24.17
N VAL A 22 29.63 32.56 -24.95
CA VAL A 22 28.20 32.21 -24.98
C VAL A 22 28.01 30.79 -25.47
N GLY A 23 28.71 30.37 -26.50
CA GLY A 23 28.69 28.97 -26.98
C GLY A 23 29.09 27.94 -25.90
N CYS A 24 30.16 28.22 -25.15
CA CYS A 24 30.59 27.37 -24.03
C CYS A 24 29.52 27.29 -22.92
N ILE A 25 28.88 28.39 -22.58
CA ILE A 25 27.82 28.41 -21.57
C ILE A 25 26.62 27.53 -22.00
N ILE A 26 26.20 27.64 -23.26
CA ILE A 26 25.10 26.81 -23.80
C ILE A 26 25.44 25.32 -23.74
N ILE A 27 26.68 24.96 -24.12
CA ILE A 27 27.14 23.55 -24.05
C ILE A 27 27.14 23.06 -22.60
N CYS A 28 27.64 23.88 -21.66
CA CYS A 28 27.65 23.49 -20.23
C CYS A 28 26.22 23.26 -19.69
N ILE A 29 25.29 24.17 -19.99
CA ILE A 29 23.90 24.06 -19.57
C ILE A 29 23.24 22.80 -20.17
N SER A 30 23.45 22.58 -21.46
CA SER A 30 22.95 21.37 -22.16
C SER A 30 23.52 20.07 -21.58
N SER A 31 24.80 20.04 -21.25
CA SER A 31 25.45 18.87 -20.64
C SER A 31 24.92 18.57 -19.23
N ILE A 32 24.69 19.61 -18.42
CA ILE A 32 24.11 19.45 -17.08
C ILE A 32 22.68 18.93 -17.18
N TRP A 33 21.89 19.43 -18.15
CA TRP A 33 20.52 18.96 -18.36
C TRP A 33 20.49 17.48 -18.78
N THR A 34 21.28 17.11 -19.79
CA THR A 34 21.36 15.71 -20.23
C THR A 34 21.83 14.78 -19.11
N ALA A 35 22.82 15.21 -18.33
CA ALA A 35 23.27 14.44 -17.17
C ALA A 35 22.15 14.23 -16.12
N LYS A 36 21.38 15.25 -15.81
CA LYS A 36 20.23 15.15 -14.91
C LYS A 36 19.18 14.17 -15.41
N VAL A 37 18.82 14.21 -16.68
CA VAL A 37 17.85 13.31 -17.30
C VAL A 37 18.36 11.87 -17.26
N MET A 38 19.63 11.63 -17.65
CA MET A 38 20.24 10.28 -17.58
C MET A 38 20.30 9.70 -16.17
N VAL A 39 20.67 10.52 -15.19
CA VAL A 39 20.71 10.09 -13.79
C VAL A 39 19.31 9.78 -13.27
N SER A 40 18.31 10.60 -13.61
CA SER A 40 16.91 10.36 -13.24
C SER A 40 16.40 9.04 -13.82
N ASP A 41 16.64 8.79 -15.10
CA ASP A 41 16.24 7.53 -15.77
C ASP A 41 16.97 6.31 -15.19
N ALA A 42 18.23 6.44 -14.84
CA ALA A 42 19.00 5.35 -14.24
C ALA A 42 18.48 5.00 -12.83
N HIS A 43 18.05 5.99 -12.06
CA HIS A 43 17.47 5.78 -10.72
C HIS A 43 16.08 5.14 -10.74
N GLN A 44 15.34 5.20 -11.85
CA GLN A 44 14.02 4.58 -12.00
C GLN A 44 14.09 3.10 -12.38
N LYS A 45 15.23 2.61 -12.85
CA LYS A 45 15.41 1.23 -13.29
C LYS A 45 16.11 0.43 -12.19
N VAL A 46 15.39 -0.50 -11.58
CA VAL A 46 15.95 -1.45 -10.60
C VAL A 46 15.88 -2.85 -11.21
N TYR A 47 17.01 -3.54 -11.22
CA TYR A 47 17.05 -4.96 -11.61
C TYR A 47 16.85 -5.80 -10.36
N VAL A 48 15.79 -6.59 -10.35
CA VAL A 48 15.54 -7.60 -9.31
C VAL A 48 15.91 -8.96 -9.89
N LEU A 49 16.74 -9.71 -9.15
CA LEU A 49 17.10 -11.08 -9.51
C LEU A 49 16.01 -12.01 -8.97
N ASP A 50 15.24 -12.62 -9.86
CA ASP A 50 14.39 -13.75 -9.53
C ASP A 50 15.05 -15.03 -10.06
N GLY A 51 15.65 -15.77 -9.14
CA GLY A 51 16.56 -16.85 -9.51
C GLY A 51 17.81 -16.30 -10.20
N ASN A 52 18.07 -16.73 -11.44
CA ASN A 52 19.21 -16.25 -12.27
C ASN A 52 18.79 -15.32 -13.42
N VAL A 53 17.52 -14.87 -13.45
CA VAL A 53 17.03 -13.99 -14.52
C VAL A 53 16.88 -12.57 -13.99
N PRO A 54 17.59 -11.58 -14.57
CA PRO A 54 17.41 -10.18 -14.21
C PRO A 54 16.08 -9.67 -14.78
N ILE A 55 15.14 -9.33 -13.90
CA ILE A 55 13.87 -8.70 -14.28
C ILE A 55 14.01 -7.19 -14.07
N LEU A 56 13.77 -6.43 -15.14
CA LEU A 56 13.73 -4.97 -15.07
C LEU A 56 12.43 -4.54 -14.37
N VAL A 57 12.54 -4.00 -13.17
CA VAL A 57 11.42 -3.43 -12.41
C VAL A 57 11.53 -1.92 -12.40
N GLN A 58 10.47 -1.25 -12.81
CA GLN A 58 10.38 0.21 -12.73
C GLN A 58 10.11 0.61 -11.27
N ARG A 59 10.97 1.48 -10.74
CA ARG A 59 10.80 2.01 -9.38
C ARG A 59 9.64 2.99 -9.37
N SER A 60 8.49 2.60 -8.81
CA SER A 60 7.39 3.53 -8.53
C SER A 60 7.70 4.34 -7.26
N THR A 61 7.26 5.58 -7.23
CA THR A 61 7.29 6.36 -6.00
C THR A 61 6.24 5.84 -5.02
N MET A 62 6.46 6.03 -3.71
CA MET A 62 5.52 5.62 -2.68
C MET A 62 4.13 6.27 -2.86
N GLU A 63 4.05 7.42 -3.50
CA GLU A 63 2.80 8.11 -3.79
C GLU A 63 2.02 7.51 -4.96
N GLU A 64 2.73 6.99 -5.96
CA GLU A 64 2.11 6.31 -7.11
C GLU A 64 1.51 4.96 -6.70
N THR A 65 2.17 4.25 -5.78
CA THR A 65 1.74 2.92 -5.30
C THR A 65 0.81 2.97 -4.10
N LEU A 66 0.65 4.13 -3.45
CA LEU A 66 -0.10 4.27 -2.21
C LEU A 66 -1.51 3.69 -2.28
N ASP A 67 -2.23 3.88 -3.39
CA ASP A 67 -3.60 3.35 -3.54
C ASP A 67 -3.62 1.81 -3.50
N VAL A 68 -2.69 1.20 -4.19
CA VAL A 68 -2.57 -0.27 -4.25
C VAL A 68 -2.11 -0.82 -2.91
N GLU A 69 -1.07 -0.22 -2.31
CA GLU A 69 -0.56 -0.63 -1.00
C GLU A 69 -1.59 -0.44 0.12
N ALA A 70 -2.36 0.66 0.08
CA ALA A 70 -3.42 0.92 1.04
C ALA A 70 -4.54 -0.14 0.97
N LYS A 71 -5.01 -0.45 -0.24
CA LYS A 71 -6.03 -1.49 -0.44
C LYS A 71 -5.53 -2.86 -0.03
N SER A 72 -4.31 -3.23 -0.42
CA SER A 72 -3.68 -4.49 -0.02
C SER A 72 -3.52 -4.60 1.50
N HIS A 73 -3.13 -3.52 2.17
CA HIS A 73 -3.00 -3.47 3.63
C HIS A 73 -4.33 -3.67 4.34
N VAL A 74 -5.38 -2.98 3.88
CA VAL A 74 -6.75 -3.11 4.42
C VAL A 74 -7.28 -4.52 4.20
N GLU A 75 -7.09 -5.10 3.01
CA GLU A 75 -7.51 -6.47 2.71
C GLU A 75 -6.78 -7.48 3.58
N MET A 76 -5.46 -7.34 3.76
CA MET A 76 -4.63 -8.20 4.60
C MET A 76 -5.09 -8.17 6.07
N PHE A 77 -5.41 -6.99 6.61
CA PHE A 77 -5.98 -6.87 7.95
C PHE A 77 -7.30 -7.62 8.07
N HIS A 78 -8.24 -7.39 7.14
CA HIS A 78 -9.55 -8.06 7.19
C HIS A 78 -9.41 -9.57 7.03
N HIS A 79 -8.48 -10.02 6.19
CA HIS A 79 -8.19 -11.44 6.06
C HIS A 79 -7.75 -12.05 7.39
N TYR A 80 -6.78 -11.45 8.08
CA TYR A 80 -6.32 -11.98 9.37
C TYR A 80 -7.38 -11.88 10.48
N PHE A 81 -8.14 -10.79 10.52
CA PHE A 81 -9.09 -10.54 11.60
C PHE A 81 -10.39 -11.35 11.47
N PHE A 82 -10.85 -11.62 10.25
CA PHE A 82 -12.16 -12.22 9.98
C PHE A 82 -12.09 -13.64 9.42
N THR A 83 -10.91 -14.19 9.07
CA THR A 83 -10.75 -15.58 8.67
C THR A 83 -10.32 -16.40 9.89
N LEU A 84 -11.25 -17.19 10.42
CA LEU A 84 -11.06 -17.92 11.65
C LEU A 84 -11.41 -19.39 11.45
N ALA A 85 -10.54 -20.29 11.91
CA ALA A 85 -10.80 -21.72 11.99
C ALA A 85 -11.02 -22.12 13.47
N PRO A 86 -11.68 -23.24 13.75
CA PRO A 86 -11.90 -23.73 15.12
C PRO A 86 -10.64 -24.37 15.71
N ASP A 87 -9.56 -23.59 15.75
CA ASP A 87 -8.25 -23.95 16.31
C ASP A 87 -7.69 -22.73 17.06
N ASP A 88 -7.42 -22.91 18.36
CA ASP A 88 -6.97 -21.82 19.24
C ASP A 88 -5.61 -21.26 18.81
N LYS A 89 -4.69 -22.13 18.36
CA LYS A 89 -3.36 -21.69 17.90
C LYS A 89 -3.46 -20.88 16.60
N TYR A 90 -4.35 -21.31 15.70
CA TYR A 90 -4.59 -20.60 14.46
C TYR A 90 -5.25 -19.23 14.71
N ILE A 91 -6.29 -19.17 15.57
CA ILE A 91 -6.94 -17.92 15.96
C ILE A 91 -5.92 -16.96 16.57
N LYS A 92 -5.11 -17.44 17.51
CA LYS A 92 -4.06 -16.61 18.11
C LYS A 92 -3.07 -16.09 17.07
N TYR A 93 -2.58 -16.96 16.20
CA TYR A 93 -1.63 -16.58 15.14
C TYR A 93 -2.20 -15.50 14.22
N THR A 94 -3.43 -15.66 13.72
CA THR A 94 -4.06 -14.71 12.81
C THR A 94 -4.33 -13.38 13.50
N MET A 95 -4.79 -13.41 14.77
CA MET A 95 -5.00 -12.19 15.56
C MET A 95 -3.69 -11.45 15.85
N ASP A 96 -2.63 -12.16 16.24
CA ASP A 96 -1.32 -11.56 16.44
C ASP A 96 -0.83 -10.85 15.15
N LYS A 97 -1.05 -11.45 13.98
CA LYS A 97 -0.73 -10.82 12.69
C LYS A 97 -1.60 -9.59 12.40
N ALA A 98 -2.90 -9.66 12.69
CA ALA A 98 -3.82 -8.53 12.51
C ALA A 98 -3.41 -7.33 13.38
N MET A 99 -2.97 -7.59 14.63
CA MET A 99 -2.63 -6.52 15.59
C MET A 99 -1.39 -5.71 15.20
N TYR A 100 -0.50 -6.22 14.33
CA TYR A 100 0.60 -5.41 13.77
C TYR A 100 0.16 -4.38 12.74
N LEU A 101 -1.08 -4.48 12.25
CA LEU A 101 -1.60 -3.66 11.15
C LEU A 101 -2.53 -2.54 11.63
N VAL A 102 -2.88 -2.51 12.93
CA VAL A 102 -3.91 -1.65 13.52
C VAL A 102 -3.44 -0.97 14.80
N ASP A 103 -4.15 0.06 15.19
CA ASP A 103 -3.97 0.76 16.46
C ASP A 103 -4.75 0.10 17.63
N GLU A 104 -4.75 0.77 18.76
CA GLU A 104 -5.41 0.32 20.00
C GLU A 104 -6.93 0.16 19.86
N THR A 105 -7.58 0.83 18.88
CA THR A 105 -9.05 0.75 18.71
C THR A 105 -9.49 -0.66 18.31
N SER A 106 -8.73 -1.32 17.45
CA SER A 106 -8.99 -2.70 17.04
C SER A 106 -8.63 -3.70 18.13
N LEU A 107 -7.59 -3.44 18.90
CA LEU A 107 -7.22 -4.25 20.06
C LEU A 107 -8.33 -4.28 21.11
N ALA A 108 -8.95 -3.12 21.39
CA ALA A 108 -10.09 -3.04 22.30
C ALA A 108 -11.27 -3.87 21.82
N GLN A 109 -11.55 -3.86 20.52
CA GLN A 109 -12.61 -4.68 19.92
C GLN A 109 -12.29 -6.18 19.99
N TYR A 110 -11.06 -6.57 19.72
CA TYR A 110 -10.61 -7.96 19.90
C TYR A 110 -10.80 -8.43 21.33
N ASN A 111 -10.38 -7.67 22.32
CA ASN A 111 -10.52 -7.99 23.74
C ASN A 111 -12.01 -8.12 24.13
N THR A 112 -12.87 -7.20 23.64
CA THR A 112 -14.32 -7.28 23.88
C THR A 112 -14.92 -8.57 23.32
N LEU A 113 -14.54 -9.00 22.13
CA LEU A 113 -14.99 -10.25 21.53
C LEU A 113 -14.49 -11.46 22.33
N LYS A 114 -13.25 -11.41 22.79
CA LYS A 114 -12.65 -12.47 23.63
C LYS A 114 -13.40 -12.61 24.96
N GLU A 115 -13.67 -11.51 25.66
CA GLU A 115 -14.41 -11.48 26.93
C GLU A 115 -15.84 -12.00 26.77
N LYS A 116 -16.50 -11.73 25.63
CA LYS A 116 -17.82 -12.27 25.29
C LYS A 116 -17.83 -13.74 24.89
N GLY A 117 -16.68 -14.41 24.94
CA GLY A 117 -16.55 -15.83 24.59
C GLY A 117 -16.71 -16.13 23.10
N PHE A 118 -16.58 -15.14 22.22
CA PHE A 118 -16.78 -15.29 20.78
C PHE A 118 -15.87 -16.38 20.20
N TYR A 119 -14.58 -16.38 20.53
CA TYR A 119 -13.61 -17.35 20.02
C TYR A 119 -13.83 -18.74 20.59
N SER A 120 -14.22 -18.86 21.86
CA SER A 120 -14.60 -20.14 22.49
C SER A 120 -15.84 -20.74 21.82
N ASN A 121 -16.78 -19.91 21.41
CA ASN A 121 -17.98 -20.36 20.68
C ASN A 121 -17.63 -20.86 19.27
N ILE A 122 -16.65 -20.25 18.57
CA ILE A 122 -16.15 -20.76 17.29
C ILE A 122 -15.63 -22.18 17.44
N MET A 123 -14.84 -22.45 18.47
CA MET A 123 -14.29 -23.78 18.75
C MET A 123 -15.41 -24.76 19.12
N GLY A 124 -16.32 -24.38 20.02
CA GLY A 124 -17.43 -25.24 20.46
C GLY A 124 -18.40 -25.63 19.35
N THR A 125 -18.61 -24.75 18.38
CA THR A 125 -19.51 -24.97 17.23
C THR A 125 -18.81 -25.54 16.00
N SER A 126 -17.49 -25.69 16.03
CA SER A 126 -16.64 -26.04 14.86
C SER A 126 -16.92 -25.13 13.67
N ALA A 127 -17.13 -23.84 13.92
CA ALA A 127 -17.44 -22.89 12.90
C ALA A 127 -16.17 -22.40 12.17
N VAL A 128 -16.23 -22.36 10.84
CA VAL A 128 -15.18 -21.80 9.98
C VAL A 128 -15.67 -20.47 9.40
N PHE A 129 -14.89 -19.43 9.58
CA PHE A 129 -15.17 -18.09 9.05
C PHE A 129 -14.20 -17.79 7.91
N SER A 130 -14.73 -17.35 6.79
CA SER A 130 -13.95 -16.90 5.63
C SER A 130 -14.45 -15.55 5.18
N ILE A 131 -13.54 -14.60 4.94
CA ILE A 131 -13.86 -13.27 4.44
C ILE A 131 -13.51 -13.18 2.95
N PHE A 132 -14.38 -12.57 2.18
CA PHE A 132 -14.18 -12.27 0.77
C PHE A 132 -14.31 -10.76 0.57
N CYS A 133 -13.29 -10.16 0.00
CA CYS A 133 -13.29 -8.74 -0.35
C CYS A 133 -14.08 -8.52 -1.63
N ASP A 134 -15.11 -7.70 -1.58
CA ASP A 134 -15.86 -7.29 -2.78
C ASP A 134 -15.27 -6.02 -3.38
N SER A 135 -14.93 -5.02 -2.55
CA SER A 135 -14.25 -3.80 -2.98
C SER A 135 -13.70 -3.00 -1.80
N ILE A 136 -12.71 -2.16 -2.09
CA ILE A 136 -12.15 -1.21 -1.13
C ILE A 136 -12.13 0.16 -1.79
N LYS A 137 -12.79 1.13 -1.18
CA LYS A 137 -12.69 2.54 -1.54
C LYS A 137 -11.65 3.19 -0.66
N PHE A 138 -10.71 3.91 -1.26
CA PHE A 138 -9.66 4.63 -0.56
C PHE A 138 -9.56 6.06 -1.06
N ASP A 139 -9.60 7.00 -0.14
CA ASP A 139 -9.39 8.43 -0.38
C ASP A 139 -7.96 8.80 0.05
N LYS A 140 -7.10 9.10 -0.93
CA LYS A 140 -5.69 9.43 -0.69
C LYS A 140 -5.50 10.74 0.08
N GLU A 141 -6.38 11.71 -0.11
CA GLU A 141 -6.24 13.03 0.52
C GLU A 141 -6.58 12.97 2.00
N LYS A 142 -7.64 12.22 2.34
CA LYS A 142 -8.09 12.03 3.72
C LYS A 142 -7.44 10.84 4.40
N MET A 143 -6.72 9.99 3.65
CA MET A 143 -6.19 8.73 4.12
C MET A 143 -7.28 7.85 4.76
N GLU A 144 -8.49 7.87 4.21
CA GLU A 144 -9.67 7.18 4.71
C GLU A 144 -10.05 6.02 3.79
N PHE A 145 -10.44 4.88 4.38
CA PHE A 145 -10.93 3.75 3.60
C PHE A 145 -12.31 3.31 4.03
N THR A 146 -13.02 2.68 3.09
CA THR A 146 -14.22 1.89 3.34
C THR A 146 -14.04 0.54 2.67
N TYR A 147 -14.09 -0.52 3.46
CA TYR A 147 -14.02 -1.91 3.04
C TYR A 147 -15.43 -2.47 2.90
N TYR A 148 -15.68 -3.17 1.81
CA TYR A 148 -16.91 -3.91 1.54
C TYR A 148 -16.54 -5.38 1.31
N GLY A 149 -17.18 -6.28 2.05
CA GLY A 149 -16.91 -7.70 1.91
C GLY A 149 -18.04 -8.57 2.43
N ARG A 150 -17.93 -9.84 2.15
CA ARG A 150 -18.86 -10.87 2.60
C ARG A 150 -18.12 -11.90 3.44
N GLN A 151 -18.64 -12.14 4.64
CA GLN A 151 -18.14 -13.17 5.52
C GLN A 151 -19.02 -14.42 5.40
N ARG A 152 -18.41 -15.53 5.05
CA ARG A 152 -19.06 -16.85 5.06
C ARG A 152 -18.73 -17.55 6.37
N ILE A 153 -19.79 -17.96 7.08
CA ILE A 153 -19.71 -18.68 8.35
C ILE A 153 -20.25 -20.07 8.11
N GLU A 154 -19.37 -21.05 8.09
CA GLU A 154 -19.69 -22.43 7.84
C GLU A 154 -19.70 -23.21 9.16
N ARG A 155 -20.84 -23.78 9.50
CA ARG A 155 -21.04 -24.68 10.64
C ARG A 155 -21.33 -26.10 10.15
N ARG A 156 -21.42 -27.05 11.06
CA ARG A 156 -21.72 -28.44 10.70
C ARG A 156 -23.04 -28.53 9.91
N THR A 157 -24.08 -27.86 10.34
CA THR A 157 -25.45 -27.98 9.81
C THR A 157 -25.91 -26.80 8.95
N SER A 158 -25.15 -25.71 8.89
CA SER A 158 -25.58 -24.51 8.19
C SER A 158 -24.42 -23.72 7.61
N ILE A 159 -24.71 -22.96 6.56
CA ILE A 159 -23.83 -21.94 5.99
C ILE A 159 -24.58 -20.62 6.09
N MET A 160 -23.95 -19.61 6.64
CA MET A 160 -24.45 -18.24 6.73
C MET A 160 -23.54 -17.33 5.97
N THR A 161 -24.12 -16.42 5.20
CA THR A 161 -23.42 -15.33 4.53
C THR A 161 -23.81 -14.01 5.18
N ARG A 162 -22.81 -13.23 5.54
CA ARG A 162 -22.95 -11.97 6.25
C ARG A 162 -22.28 -10.86 5.44
N GLU A 163 -22.99 -9.76 5.23
CA GLU A 163 -22.42 -8.56 4.65
C GLU A 163 -21.68 -7.77 5.74
N LEU A 164 -20.45 -7.37 5.42
CA LEU A 164 -19.58 -6.63 6.31
C LEU A 164 -19.09 -5.35 5.62
N VAL A 165 -19.35 -4.21 6.25
CA VAL A 165 -18.77 -2.93 5.83
C VAL A 165 -18.04 -2.33 7.00
N THR A 166 -16.78 -1.97 6.80
CA THR A 166 -15.96 -1.31 7.81
C THR A 166 -15.32 -0.05 7.24
N ALA A 167 -14.94 0.86 8.11
CA ALA A 167 -14.22 2.07 7.73
C ALA A 167 -13.14 2.40 8.77
N GLY A 168 -12.16 3.17 8.35
CA GLY A 168 -11.08 3.65 9.20
C GLY A 168 -10.17 4.59 8.43
N HIS A 169 -9.09 5.01 9.09
CA HIS A 169 -8.06 5.83 8.48
C HIS A 169 -6.75 5.05 8.41
N LEU A 170 -5.88 5.46 7.50
CA LEU A 170 -4.53 4.92 7.39
C LEU A 170 -3.51 5.97 7.83
N LYS A 171 -2.56 5.57 8.65
CA LYS A 171 -1.43 6.39 9.08
C LYS A 171 -0.14 5.75 8.58
N ARG A 172 0.78 6.54 8.04
CA ARG A 172 2.12 6.05 7.63
C ARG A 172 2.97 5.77 8.88
N VAL A 173 3.61 4.62 8.89
CA VAL A 173 4.55 4.16 9.92
C VAL A 173 5.78 3.52 9.26
N PRO A 174 6.88 3.33 9.97
CA PRO A 174 8.02 2.57 9.43
C PRO A 174 7.62 1.16 9.02
N ARG A 175 8.16 0.68 7.90
CA ARG A 175 7.97 -0.70 7.44
C ARG A 175 8.72 -1.67 8.36
N THR A 176 8.10 -2.82 8.63
CA THR A 176 8.67 -3.92 9.39
C THR A 176 8.31 -5.25 8.74
N ASP A 177 8.95 -6.35 9.14
CA ASP A 177 8.62 -7.69 8.63
C ASP A 177 7.17 -8.10 8.88
N ASN A 178 6.55 -7.58 9.93
CA ASN A 178 5.14 -7.83 10.26
C ASN A 178 4.19 -6.78 9.65
N ASN A 179 4.71 -5.66 9.14
CA ASN A 179 3.95 -4.60 8.49
C ASN A 179 4.71 -4.10 7.24
N PRO A 180 4.68 -4.86 6.15
CA PRO A 180 5.48 -4.58 4.95
C PRO A 180 5.01 -3.33 4.19
N HIS A 181 3.74 -2.94 4.30
CA HIS A 181 3.21 -1.75 3.64
C HIS A 181 3.58 -0.44 4.36
N GLY A 182 3.98 -0.50 5.65
CA GLY A 182 4.27 0.70 6.44
C GLY A 182 3.04 1.58 6.64
N LEU A 183 1.89 0.98 6.82
CA LEU A 183 0.61 1.63 7.09
C LEU A 183 0.02 1.08 8.39
N LEU A 184 -0.70 1.90 9.13
CA LEU A 184 -1.40 1.52 10.35
C LEU A 184 -2.86 1.94 10.23
N ILE A 185 -3.77 1.00 10.40
CA ILE A 185 -5.21 1.28 10.46
C ILE A 185 -5.52 1.93 11.80
N THR A 186 -6.21 3.08 11.76
CA THR A 186 -6.60 3.83 12.94
C THR A 186 -8.09 4.14 12.89
N ASN A 187 -8.71 4.34 14.06
CA ASN A 187 -10.15 4.64 14.17
C ASN A 187 -11.03 3.64 13.42
N TRP A 188 -10.64 2.36 13.45
CA TRP A 188 -11.37 1.31 12.77
C TRP A 188 -12.75 1.08 13.41
N ARG A 189 -13.79 1.01 12.57
CA ARG A 189 -15.17 0.81 13.00
C ARG A 189 -15.96 -0.04 12.01
N THR A 190 -16.88 -0.82 12.51
CA THR A 190 -17.84 -1.56 11.71
C THR A 190 -19.05 -0.66 11.42
N LEU A 191 -19.37 -0.46 10.14
CA LEU A 191 -20.53 0.31 9.68
C LEU A 191 -21.74 -0.59 9.46
N LEU A 192 -21.52 -1.79 8.93
CA LEU A 192 -22.56 -2.79 8.66
C LEU A 192 -22.03 -4.17 9.00
N ASN A 193 -22.85 -4.98 9.67
CA ASN A 193 -22.59 -6.38 9.93
C ASN A 193 -23.94 -7.11 10.00
N LYS A 194 -24.42 -7.57 8.81
CA LYS A 194 -25.79 -8.06 8.66
C LYS A 194 -25.79 -9.43 7.99
N ASP A 195 -26.55 -10.35 8.57
CA ASP A 195 -26.79 -11.67 7.94
C ASP A 195 -27.71 -11.48 6.71
N VAL A 196 -27.24 -11.98 5.55
CA VAL A 196 -27.92 -11.80 4.27
C VAL A 196 -28.60 -13.12 3.86
N GLU A 197 -27.91 -14.24 4.04
CA GLU A 197 -28.39 -15.53 3.61
C GLU A 197 -28.00 -16.62 4.61
N GLN A 198 -28.94 -17.53 4.88
CA GLN A 198 -28.68 -18.74 5.67
C GLN A 198 -29.18 -19.97 4.91
N LYS A 199 -28.29 -20.93 4.68
CA LYS A 199 -28.60 -22.24 4.05
C LYS A 199 -28.36 -23.36 5.03
N THR A 200 -29.30 -24.28 5.14
CA THR A 200 -29.13 -25.54 5.89
C THR A 200 -28.39 -26.54 5.01
N LYS A 201 -27.36 -27.19 5.54
CA LYS A 201 -26.70 -28.31 4.86
C LYS A 201 -27.62 -29.55 4.94
N LEU A 202 -27.98 -30.13 3.81
CA LEU A 202 -28.60 -31.41 3.77
C LEU A 202 -27.58 -32.46 4.21
N THR A 203 -27.80 -33.09 5.36
CA THR A 203 -26.97 -34.22 5.81
C THR A 203 -27.55 -35.47 5.11
N TYR A 204 -26.77 -36.04 4.19
CA TYR A 204 -27.04 -37.37 3.64
C TYR A 204 -26.44 -38.44 4.56
#